data_fa2e447832f162de51b436d801664acd
#
_entry.id   fa2e447832f162de51b436d801664acd
#
_cell.length_a   1.000
_cell.length_b   1.000
_cell.length_c   1.000
_cell.angle_alpha   90.00
_cell.angle_beta   90.00
_cell.angle_gamma   90.00
#
_symmetry.space_group_name_H-M   'P 1'
#
loop_
_entity.id
_entity.type
_entity.pdbx_description
1 polymer ?
#
loop_
_entity_poly.entity_id
_entity_poly.type
_entity_poly.pdbx_seq_one_letter_code
_entity_poly.pdbx_strand_id
1 'polypeptide(L)'
;MWNRVETLQIVFPYALTAALVGLIESLLTLTLVDELTNTRGRSNKECIGQGMANIITGFFGGMGGCAMIGQSMINVTSGGKRRLSGIVASLGLISFILFGSKAIEMISMSALVGVMFMVVIGTFAWESLKLSKKVPKKDIAIIVIVTVITVLHDLALAVI
;
A
#
# COMPACT_ATOMS: atom_id res chain seq x y z
N MET A 1 20.95 -2.33 -30.37
CA MET A 1 21.59 -2.16 -29.05
C MET A 1 20.94 -0.96 -28.40
N TRP A 2 20.10 -1.17 -27.39
CA TRP A 2 19.49 -0.07 -26.65
C TRP A 2 20.58 0.63 -25.85
N ASN A 3 20.74 1.93 -26.06
CA ASN A 3 21.70 2.75 -25.30
C ASN A 3 21.23 2.73 -23.83
N ARG A 4 22.03 2.19 -22.95
CA ARG A 4 21.72 2.08 -21.50
C ARG A 4 21.35 3.43 -20.90
N VAL A 5 21.89 4.51 -21.44
CA VAL A 5 21.61 5.88 -20.97
C VAL A 5 20.21 6.34 -21.35
N GLU A 6 19.74 6.06 -22.57
CA GLU A 6 18.39 6.41 -23.00
C GLU A 6 17.32 5.64 -22.21
N THR A 7 17.56 4.34 -21.95
CA THR A 7 16.67 3.53 -21.13
C THR A 7 16.57 4.09 -19.71
N LEU A 8 17.70 4.51 -19.15
CA LEU A 8 17.75 5.08 -17.79
C LEU A 8 17.01 6.42 -17.71
N GLN A 9 17.15 7.27 -18.73
CA GLN A 9 16.43 8.54 -18.82
C GLN A 9 14.90 8.38 -18.91
N ILE A 10 14.45 7.33 -19.59
CA ILE A 10 13.02 7.04 -19.70
C ILE A 10 12.47 6.43 -18.40
N VAL A 11 13.19 5.50 -17.77
CA VAL A 11 12.73 4.77 -16.59
C VAL A 11 12.83 5.61 -15.31
N PHE A 12 13.82 6.51 -15.22
CA PHE A 12 14.08 7.28 -14.00
C PHE A 12 12.87 8.09 -13.47
N PRO A 13 12.14 8.89 -14.28
CA PRO A 13 11.00 9.64 -13.78
C PRO A 13 9.88 8.72 -13.28
N TYR A 14 9.62 7.60 -13.95
CA TYR A 14 8.61 6.63 -13.50
C TYR A 14 9.03 5.92 -12.21
N ALA A 15 10.30 5.55 -12.09
CA ALA A 15 10.83 4.95 -10.87
C ALA A 15 10.79 5.93 -9.69
N LEU A 16 11.07 7.21 -9.93
CA LEU A 16 11.01 8.25 -8.91
C LEU A 16 9.57 8.47 -8.40
N THR A 17 8.61 8.61 -9.32
CA THR A 17 7.19 8.75 -8.94
C THR A 17 6.69 7.54 -8.19
N ALA A 18 6.97 6.32 -8.66
CA ALA A 18 6.60 5.09 -7.96
C ALA A 18 7.23 5.00 -6.56
N ALA A 19 8.49 5.40 -6.41
CA ALA A 19 9.18 5.42 -5.11
C ALA A 19 8.54 6.43 -4.15
N LEU A 20 8.21 7.63 -4.62
CA LEU A 20 7.55 8.66 -3.80
C LEU A 20 6.17 8.20 -3.34
N VAL A 21 5.35 7.68 -4.24
CA VAL A 21 4.02 7.15 -3.90
C VAL A 21 4.12 6.02 -2.89
N GLY A 22 5.02 5.06 -3.11
CA GLY A 22 5.22 3.94 -2.18
C GLY A 22 5.71 4.36 -0.80
N LEU A 23 6.58 5.37 -0.71
CA LEU A 23 7.04 5.93 0.57
C LEU A 23 5.91 6.65 1.31
N ILE A 24 5.12 7.46 0.60
CA ILE A 24 3.98 8.18 1.20
C ILE A 24 2.96 7.18 1.73
N GLU A 25 2.60 6.17 0.95
CA GLU A 25 1.66 5.12 1.37
C GLU A 25 2.17 4.37 2.59
N SER A 26 3.44 3.99 2.62
CA SER A 26 4.04 3.31 3.77
C SER A 26 4.07 4.17 5.03
N LEU A 27 4.33 5.47 4.90
CA LEU A 27 4.30 6.40 6.03
C LEU A 27 2.88 6.65 6.55
N LEU A 28 1.89 6.72 5.66
CA LEU A 28 0.48 6.81 6.05
C LEU A 28 0.04 5.52 6.77
N THR A 29 0.44 4.37 6.29
CA THR A 29 0.19 3.09 6.97
C THR A 29 0.84 3.04 8.34
N LEU A 30 2.08 3.52 8.47
CA LEU A 30 2.80 3.60 9.73
C LEU A 30 2.04 4.47 10.75
N THR A 31 1.63 5.66 10.36
CA THR A 31 0.87 6.58 11.25
C THR A 31 -0.46 5.97 11.68
N LEU A 32 -1.17 5.32 10.77
CA LEU A 32 -2.44 4.67 11.10
C LEU A 32 -2.25 3.50 12.09
N VAL A 33 -1.23 2.67 11.87
CA VAL A 33 -0.91 1.56 12.78
C VAL A 33 -0.46 2.08 14.14
N ASP A 34 0.29 3.17 14.18
CA ASP A 34 0.72 3.81 15.43
C ASP A 34 -0.48 4.30 16.25
N GLU A 35 -1.47 4.93 15.61
CA GLU A 35 -2.70 5.36 16.26
C GLU A 35 -3.50 4.19 16.84
N LEU A 36 -3.63 3.09 16.08
CA LEU A 36 -4.39 1.92 16.51
C LEU A 36 -3.71 1.13 17.63
N THR A 37 -2.39 1.09 17.63
CA THR A 37 -1.61 0.32 18.60
C THR A 37 -1.11 1.15 19.77
N ASN A 38 -1.36 2.47 19.77
CA ASN A 38 -0.81 3.43 20.72
C ASN A 38 0.72 3.31 20.85
N THR A 39 1.39 3.08 19.73
CA THR A 39 2.85 3.01 19.64
C THR A 39 3.39 4.16 18.80
N ARG A 40 4.69 4.35 18.77
CA ARG A 40 5.33 5.36 17.94
C ARG A 40 6.40 4.70 17.06
N GLY A 41 6.10 4.56 15.78
CA GLY A 41 7.02 4.07 14.77
C GLY A 41 8.14 5.07 14.48
N ARG A 42 9.18 4.59 13.79
CA ARG A 42 10.32 5.42 13.37
C ARG A 42 10.29 5.56 11.86
N SER A 43 9.73 6.65 11.36
CA SER A 43 9.56 6.93 9.92
C SER A 43 10.87 6.78 9.11
N ASN A 44 11.99 7.28 9.63
CA ASN A 44 13.28 7.15 8.96
C ASN A 44 13.74 5.69 8.79
N LYS A 45 13.48 4.85 9.79
CA LYS A 45 13.82 3.42 9.70
C LYS A 45 12.91 2.68 8.73
N GLU A 46 11.65 3.09 8.66
CA GLU A 46 10.68 2.54 7.71
C GLU A 46 11.11 2.85 6.28
N CYS A 47 11.42 4.10 5.97
CA CYS A 47 11.90 4.52 4.65
C CYS A 47 13.17 3.75 4.23
N ILE A 48 14.14 3.62 5.13
CA ILE A 48 15.37 2.87 4.85
C ILE A 48 15.07 1.38 4.64
N GLY A 49 14.23 0.79 5.50
CA GLY A 49 13.83 -0.62 5.40
C GLY A 49 13.10 -0.92 4.09
N GLN A 50 12.15 -0.07 3.73
CA GLN A 50 11.41 -0.14 2.47
C GLN A 50 12.34 -0.02 1.25
N GLY A 51 13.24 0.96 1.26
CA GLY A 51 14.22 1.15 0.19
C GLY A 51 15.12 -0.07 0.00
N MET A 52 15.67 -0.60 1.10
CA MET A 52 16.50 -1.81 1.07
C MET A 52 15.72 -3.03 0.57
N ALA A 53 14.49 -3.23 1.04
CA ALA A 53 13.65 -4.33 0.59
C ALA A 53 13.37 -4.26 -0.91
N ASN A 54 13.05 -3.07 -1.42
CA ASN A 54 12.78 -2.85 -2.85
C ASN A 54 14.03 -3.03 -3.72
N ILE A 55 15.21 -2.62 -3.24
CA ILE A 55 16.47 -2.88 -3.94
C ILE A 55 16.70 -4.40 -4.06
N ILE A 56 16.57 -5.13 -2.95
CA ILE A 56 16.76 -6.60 -2.95
C ILE A 56 15.75 -7.24 -3.91
N THR A 57 14.47 -6.89 -3.81
CA THR A 57 13.41 -7.42 -4.67
C THR A 57 13.71 -7.14 -6.16
N GLY A 58 14.21 -5.94 -6.49
CA GLY A 58 14.60 -5.57 -7.84
C GLY A 58 15.74 -6.43 -8.40
N PHE A 59 16.72 -6.82 -7.57
CA PHE A 59 17.79 -7.75 -7.99
C PHE A 59 17.25 -9.14 -8.36
N PHE A 60 16.18 -9.58 -7.72
CA PHE A 60 15.51 -10.84 -8.04
C PHE A 60 14.45 -10.71 -9.15
N GLY A 61 14.36 -9.55 -9.81
CA GLY A 61 13.40 -9.31 -10.89
C GLY A 61 11.96 -9.13 -10.40
N GLY A 62 11.75 -8.90 -9.11
CA GLY A 62 10.44 -8.62 -8.54
C GLY A 62 10.04 -7.15 -8.70
N MET A 63 8.75 -6.89 -8.58
CA MET A 63 8.22 -5.52 -8.54
C MET A 63 8.45 -4.88 -7.17
N GLY A 64 8.67 -3.56 -7.16
CA GLY A 64 8.68 -2.79 -5.92
C GLY A 64 7.33 -2.90 -5.19
N GLY A 65 7.38 -2.89 -3.87
CA GLY A 65 6.19 -2.95 -3.02
C GLY A 65 6.19 -1.85 -1.97
N CYS A 66 5.03 -1.61 -1.37
CA CYS A 66 4.83 -0.69 -0.25
C CYS A 66 3.95 -1.34 0.82
N ALA A 67 3.92 -0.73 2.01
CA ALA A 67 3.06 -1.20 3.08
C ALA A 67 1.62 -0.78 2.81
N MET A 68 0.73 -1.74 2.61
CA MET A 68 -0.69 -1.49 2.34
C MET A 68 -1.48 -1.34 3.64
N ILE A 69 -2.31 -0.31 3.72
CA ILE A 69 -3.18 -0.03 4.87
C ILE A 69 -4.08 -1.21 5.19
N GLY A 70 -4.78 -1.77 4.18
CA GLY A 70 -5.75 -2.85 4.37
C GLY A 70 -5.15 -4.11 5.01
N GLN A 71 -4.02 -4.57 4.51
CA GLN A 71 -3.33 -5.76 5.04
C GLN A 71 -2.77 -5.52 6.45
N SER A 72 -2.22 -4.33 6.70
CA SER A 72 -1.71 -3.94 8.00
C SER A 72 -2.82 -3.87 9.03
N MET A 73 -3.97 -3.30 8.67
CA MET A 73 -5.17 -3.24 9.50
C MET A 73 -5.69 -4.62 9.88
N ILE A 74 -5.84 -5.52 8.90
CA ILE A 74 -6.28 -6.89 9.14
C ILE A 74 -5.33 -7.61 10.09
N ASN A 75 -4.01 -7.44 9.90
CA ASN A 75 -3.02 -8.04 10.77
C ASN A 75 -3.13 -7.54 12.21
N VAL A 76 -3.26 -6.22 12.40
CA VAL A 76 -3.37 -5.60 13.74
C VAL A 76 -4.68 -5.97 14.41
N THR A 77 -5.81 -5.92 13.72
CA THR A 77 -7.12 -6.30 14.27
C THR A 77 -7.22 -7.78 14.59
N SER A 78 -6.50 -8.63 13.86
CA SER A 78 -6.37 -10.07 14.15
C SER A 78 -5.41 -10.37 15.31
N GLY A 79 -4.84 -9.36 15.96
CA GLY A 79 -3.96 -9.50 17.13
C GLY A 79 -2.47 -9.55 16.81
N GLY A 80 -2.06 -9.33 15.58
CA GLY A 80 -0.66 -9.25 15.17
C GLY A 80 -0.01 -7.96 15.66
N LYS A 81 0.75 -8.02 16.76
CA LYS A 81 1.34 -6.83 17.39
C LYS A 81 2.86 -6.69 17.20
N ARG A 82 3.53 -7.67 16.59
CA ARG A 82 4.99 -7.71 16.50
C ARG A 82 5.47 -8.09 15.10
N ARG A 83 6.75 -7.87 14.84
CA ARG A 83 7.42 -8.19 13.57
C ARG A 83 7.31 -9.67 13.17
N LEU A 84 7.15 -10.59 14.15
CA LEU A 84 6.93 -12.00 13.89
C LEU A 84 5.69 -12.26 13.03
N SER A 85 4.63 -11.49 13.20
CA SER A 85 3.41 -11.64 12.39
C SER A 85 3.69 -11.39 10.91
N GLY A 86 4.45 -10.34 10.58
CA GLY A 86 4.85 -10.05 9.20
C GLY A 86 5.78 -11.11 8.61
N ILE A 87 6.73 -11.63 9.40
CA ILE A 87 7.65 -12.70 8.96
C ILE A 87 6.86 -13.99 8.68
N VAL A 88 5.97 -14.37 9.57
CA VAL A 88 5.11 -15.57 9.38
C VAL A 88 4.21 -15.39 8.15
N ALA A 89 3.64 -14.22 7.96
CA ALA A 89 2.81 -13.92 6.79
C ALA A 89 3.61 -14.02 5.48
N SER A 90 4.82 -13.47 5.44
CA SER A 90 5.67 -13.55 4.24
C SER A 90 6.15 -14.96 3.94
N LEU A 91 6.56 -15.73 4.97
CA LEU A 91 6.90 -17.14 4.81
C LEU A 91 5.69 -17.97 4.38
N GLY A 92 4.52 -17.71 4.93
CA GLY A 92 3.28 -18.35 4.54
C GLY A 92 2.94 -18.07 3.06
N LEU A 93 3.07 -16.83 2.61
CA LEU A 93 2.87 -16.46 1.20
C LEU A 93 3.86 -17.16 0.28
N ILE A 94 5.14 -17.17 0.62
CA ILE A 94 6.16 -17.88 -0.19
C ILE A 94 5.84 -19.38 -0.25
N SER A 95 5.52 -20.00 0.89
CA SER A 95 5.13 -21.41 0.92
C SER A 95 3.88 -21.67 0.07
N PHE A 96 2.89 -20.79 0.15
CA PHE A 96 1.66 -20.92 -0.63
C PHE A 96 1.91 -20.77 -2.13
N ILE A 97 2.80 -19.88 -2.54
CA ILE A 97 3.18 -19.72 -3.95
C ILE A 97 3.92 -20.96 -4.47
N LEU A 98 4.86 -21.50 -3.66
CA LEU A 98 5.67 -22.65 -4.08
C LEU A 98 4.86 -23.95 -4.17
N PHE A 99 3.98 -24.21 -3.20
CA PHE A 99 3.23 -25.46 -3.10
C PHE A 99 1.79 -25.34 -3.58
N GLY A 100 1.22 -24.14 -3.57
CA GLY A 100 -0.19 -23.87 -3.87
C GLY A 100 -0.45 -23.24 -5.23
N SER A 101 0.53 -23.19 -6.14
CA SER A 101 0.37 -22.53 -7.46
C SER A 101 -0.85 -23.04 -8.23
N LYS A 102 -1.08 -24.35 -8.22
CA LYS A 102 -2.26 -24.98 -8.86
C LYS A 102 -3.58 -24.53 -8.24
N ALA A 103 -3.61 -24.32 -6.92
CA ALA A 103 -4.79 -23.83 -6.22
C ALA A 103 -5.05 -22.35 -6.53
N ILE A 104 -3.98 -21.55 -6.69
CA ILE A 104 -4.07 -20.14 -7.08
C ILE A 104 -4.64 -19.98 -8.49
N GLU A 105 -4.21 -20.82 -9.44
CA GLU A 105 -4.73 -20.82 -10.82
C GLU A 105 -6.22 -21.16 -10.89
N MET A 106 -6.76 -21.90 -9.93
CA MET A 106 -8.18 -22.24 -9.84
C MET A 106 -9.04 -21.07 -9.29
N ILE A 107 -8.42 -20.03 -8.72
CA ILE A 107 -9.17 -18.89 -8.19
C ILE A 107 -9.71 -18.07 -9.37
N SER A 108 -11.03 -18.01 -9.47
CA SER A 108 -11.66 -17.20 -10.51
C SER A 108 -11.46 -15.71 -10.27
N MET A 109 -11.32 -14.93 -11.35
CA MET A 109 -11.20 -13.47 -11.30
C MET A 109 -12.37 -12.83 -10.53
N SER A 110 -13.56 -13.38 -10.65
CA SER A 110 -14.76 -12.93 -9.93
C SER A 110 -14.63 -13.07 -8.42
N ALA A 111 -13.96 -14.11 -7.92
CA ALA A 111 -13.70 -14.27 -6.48
C ALA A 111 -12.70 -13.21 -5.98
N LEU A 112 -11.64 -12.92 -6.75
CA LEU A 112 -10.69 -11.86 -6.40
C LEU A 112 -11.35 -10.49 -6.35
N VAL A 113 -12.20 -10.16 -7.32
CA VAL A 113 -12.98 -8.93 -7.33
C VAL A 113 -13.91 -8.86 -6.12
N GLY A 114 -14.57 -9.96 -5.75
CA GLY A 114 -15.42 -10.03 -4.56
C GLY A 114 -14.67 -9.73 -3.27
N VAL A 115 -13.47 -10.30 -3.11
CA VAL A 115 -12.59 -10.03 -1.95
C VAL A 115 -12.15 -8.55 -1.94
N MET A 116 -11.79 -7.99 -3.10
CA MET A 116 -11.43 -6.57 -3.20
C MET A 116 -12.59 -5.67 -2.77
N PHE A 117 -13.84 -5.96 -3.16
CA PHE A 117 -15.00 -5.22 -2.69
C PHE A 117 -15.18 -5.31 -1.17
N MET A 118 -14.99 -6.48 -0.57
CA MET A 118 -15.05 -6.61 0.89
C MET A 118 -13.99 -5.77 1.59
N VAL A 119 -12.77 -5.75 1.06
CA VAL A 119 -11.67 -4.94 1.60
C VAL A 119 -12.00 -3.44 1.48
N VAL A 120 -12.53 -3.00 0.34
CA VAL A 120 -12.95 -1.61 0.13
C VAL A 120 -14.03 -1.20 1.13
N ILE A 121 -15.05 -2.03 1.34
CA ILE A 121 -16.11 -1.75 2.30
C ILE A 121 -15.56 -1.70 3.74
N GLY A 122 -14.62 -2.59 4.07
CA GLY A 122 -14.00 -2.67 5.40
C GLY A 122 -13.02 -1.54 5.70
N THR A 123 -12.33 -1.01 4.68
CA THR A 123 -11.40 0.12 4.81
C THR A 123 -12.07 1.47 4.65
N PHE A 124 -13.30 1.50 4.16
CA PHE A 124 -14.03 2.74 3.97
C PHE A 124 -14.33 3.39 5.32
N ALA A 125 -13.86 4.61 5.52
CA ALA A 125 -14.05 5.38 6.75
C ALA A 125 -15.51 5.90 6.84
N TRP A 126 -16.44 5.03 7.20
CA TRP A 126 -17.86 5.37 7.37
C TRP A 126 -18.08 6.52 8.36
N GLU A 127 -17.17 6.69 9.31
CA GLU A 127 -17.21 7.79 10.27
C GLU A 127 -16.93 9.15 9.63
N SER A 128 -16.12 9.21 8.60
CA SER A 128 -15.86 10.44 7.84
C SER A 128 -17.12 11.02 7.21
N LEU A 129 -18.05 10.16 6.77
CA LEU A 129 -19.35 10.59 6.28
C LEU A 129 -20.24 11.18 7.39
N LYS A 130 -20.14 10.64 8.61
CA LYS A 130 -20.88 11.17 9.77
C LYS A 130 -20.29 12.49 10.28
N LEU A 131 -18.96 12.62 10.18
CA LEU A 131 -18.24 13.85 10.55
C LEU A 131 -18.52 15.01 9.60
N SER A 132 -18.94 14.73 8.37
CA SER A 132 -19.30 15.74 7.35
C SER A 132 -20.26 16.83 7.86
N LYS A 133 -21.05 16.53 8.90
CA LYS A 133 -21.95 17.51 9.54
C LYS A 133 -21.24 18.43 10.56
N LYS A 134 -20.03 18.10 11.01
CA LYS A 134 -19.26 18.86 12.02
C LYS A 134 -18.00 19.55 11.45
N VAL A 135 -17.60 19.21 10.23
CA VAL A 135 -16.38 19.71 9.60
C VAL A 135 -16.70 20.93 8.74
N PRO A 136 -15.84 21.96 8.71
CA PRO A 136 -16.04 23.15 7.85
C PRO A 136 -16.12 22.74 6.38
N LYS A 137 -17.02 23.40 5.63
CA LYS A 137 -17.30 23.10 4.21
C LYS A 137 -16.06 23.09 3.31
N LYS A 138 -14.98 23.77 3.72
CA LYS A 138 -13.71 23.83 3.00
C LYS A 138 -13.00 22.46 2.99
N ASP A 139 -12.99 21.73 4.09
CA ASP A 139 -12.33 20.43 4.21
C ASP A 139 -13.09 19.35 3.44
N ILE A 140 -14.42 19.46 3.40
CA ILE A 140 -15.25 18.56 2.59
C ILE A 140 -14.96 18.78 1.10
N ALA A 141 -14.80 20.03 0.66
CA ALA A 141 -14.44 20.35 -0.71
C ALA A 141 -13.07 19.76 -1.09
N ILE A 142 -12.08 19.85 -0.21
CA ILE A 142 -10.75 19.26 -0.42
C ILE A 142 -10.85 17.72 -0.55
N ILE A 143 -11.58 17.05 0.35
CA ILE A 143 -11.77 15.60 0.30
C ILE A 143 -12.40 15.18 -1.03
N VAL A 144 -13.44 15.88 -1.48
CA VAL A 144 -14.11 15.57 -2.75
C VAL A 144 -13.18 15.80 -3.94
N ILE A 145 -12.46 16.92 -3.96
CA ILE A 145 -11.52 17.25 -5.04
C ILE A 145 -10.41 16.20 -5.13
N VAL A 146 -9.77 15.87 -3.99
CA VAL A 146 -8.71 14.85 -3.94
C VAL A 146 -9.24 13.50 -4.39
N THR A 147 -10.42 13.09 -3.94
CA THR A 147 -11.04 11.83 -4.34
C THR A 147 -11.31 11.79 -5.85
N VAL A 148 -11.85 12.86 -6.40
CA VAL A 148 -12.14 12.94 -7.84
C VAL A 148 -10.84 12.90 -8.66
N ILE A 149 -9.82 13.63 -8.24
CA ILE A 149 -8.51 13.63 -8.93
C ILE A 149 -7.88 12.22 -8.87
N THR A 150 -7.91 11.57 -7.71
CA THR A 150 -7.37 10.21 -7.54
C THR A 150 -8.08 9.20 -8.44
N VAL A 151 -9.39 9.31 -8.60
CA VAL A 151 -10.18 8.39 -9.43
C VAL A 151 -9.99 8.65 -10.93
N LEU A 152 -9.86 9.93 -11.34
CA LEU A 152 -9.79 10.30 -12.76
C LEU A 152 -8.37 10.26 -13.33
N HIS A 153 -7.36 10.52 -12.53
CA HIS A 153 -5.98 10.64 -13.01
C HIS A 153 -5.04 9.60 -12.40
N ASP A 154 -4.59 9.80 -11.21
CA ASP A 154 -3.72 8.86 -10.48
C ASP A 154 -3.46 9.38 -9.08
N LEU A 155 -3.10 8.47 -8.16
CA LEU A 155 -2.74 8.80 -6.78
C LEU A 155 -1.55 9.79 -6.72
N ALA A 156 -0.60 9.67 -7.63
CA ALA A 156 0.57 10.54 -7.71
C ALA A 156 0.21 12.02 -7.93
N LEU A 157 -0.79 12.29 -8.76
CA LEU A 157 -1.27 13.66 -9.06
C LEU A 157 -2.14 14.24 -7.95
N ALA A 158 -2.77 13.38 -7.15
CA ALA A 158 -3.61 13.83 -6.03
C ALA A 158 -2.79 14.31 -4.82
N VAL A 159 -1.50 13.96 -4.75
CA VAL A 159 -0.59 14.28 -3.63
C VAL A 159 0.27 15.51 -3.91
N ILE A 160 0.40 15.94 -5.16
CA ILE A 160 1.11 17.16 -5.57
C ILE A 160 0.17 18.35 -5.52
#